data_0220a10b28a0831150ab0e6b065b3b00
#
_entry.id   0220a10b28a0831150ab0e6b065b3b00
#
_cell.length_a   1.000
_cell.length_b   1.000
_cell.length_c   1.000
_cell.angle_alpha   90.00
_cell.angle_beta   90.00
_cell.angle_gamma   90.00
#
_symmetry.space_group_name_H-M   'P 1'
#
loop_
_entity.id
_entity.type
_entity.pdbx_description
1 polymer ?
#
loop_
_entity_poly.entity_id
_entity_poly.type
_entity_poly.pdbx_seq_one_letter_code
_entity_poly.pdbx_strand_id
1 'polypeptide(L)'
;MAIAHAYSDLADAGDHDAVPRAQALIQGLGFKPHELGQPVNSFSGGWRMRLQLARALMCPSDLLLLDEPTNHLDLDALVWLEAWLRKYPGTMIVISHDREFLDAVTDVTVHIENAKLTRYGGNYSAFETLRAQQLELQQASFSKQQDKIAHLQKFIARFKAKASKAKQAQSRVKALERMEKIGPVLAEAEFTFSFKEPANLPNPMLSISEADFGYPASEENGGQPRTILQNVSKSVLAGQRVGILGANGQGKSTFVKTVARDLAALGGTITEGKGLAIGYFAQQEL
;
A
#
# COMPACT_ATOMS: atom_id res chain seq x y z
N MET A 1 -31.49 -40.57 -10.14
CA MET A 1 -30.13 -40.22 -10.66
C MET A 1 -29.80 -38.73 -10.45
N ALA A 2 -30.62 -37.75 -10.89
CA ALA A 2 -30.31 -36.31 -10.72
C ALA A 2 -30.09 -35.86 -9.25
N ILE A 3 -30.89 -36.39 -8.31
CA ILE A 3 -30.75 -36.06 -6.89
C ILE A 3 -29.42 -36.59 -6.29
N ALA A 4 -29.01 -37.80 -6.70
CA ALA A 4 -27.74 -38.40 -6.24
C ALA A 4 -26.52 -37.60 -6.78
N HIS A 5 -26.57 -37.13 -8.01
CA HIS A 5 -25.55 -36.25 -8.57
C HIS A 5 -25.51 -34.91 -7.84
N ALA A 6 -26.65 -34.29 -7.55
CA ALA A 6 -26.70 -33.04 -6.79
C ALA A 6 -26.13 -33.17 -5.38
N TYR A 7 -26.36 -34.29 -4.69
CA TYR A 7 -25.71 -34.54 -3.38
C TYR A 7 -24.21 -34.81 -3.50
N SER A 8 -23.75 -35.46 -4.57
CA SER A 8 -22.32 -35.63 -4.83
C SER A 8 -21.66 -34.27 -5.11
N ASP A 9 -22.27 -33.46 -5.96
CA ASP A 9 -21.76 -32.11 -6.28
C ASP A 9 -21.71 -31.20 -5.04
N LEU A 10 -22.70 -31.28 -4.14
CA LEU A 10 -22.72 -30.58 -2.88
C LEU A 10 -21.61 -31.07 -1.93
N ALA A 11 -21.41 -32.38 -1.84
CA ALA A 11 -20.36 -32.96 -1.03
C ALA A 11 -18.96 -32.57 -1.54
N ASP A 12 -18.75 -32.57 -2.86
CA ASP A 12 -17.52 -32.16 -3.52
C ASP A 12 -17.25 -30.66 -3.36
N ALA A 13 -18.31 -29.83 -3.29
CA ALA A 13 -18.23 -28.42 -2.95
C ALA A 13 -17.92 -28.16 -1.46
N GLY A 14 -17.92 -29.20 -0.61
CA GLY A 14 -17.65 -29.08 0.83
C GLY A 14 -18.78 -28.42 1.62
N ASP A 15 -20.05 -28.72 1.26
CA ASP A 15 -21.24 -28.16 1.92
C ASP A 15 -21.31 -28.47 3.43
N HIS A 16 -20.80 -29.63 3.84
CA HIS A 16 -20.86 -30.11 5.22
C HIS A 16 -20.14 -29.20 6.25
N ASP A 17 -19.12 -28.45 5.81
CA ASP A 17 -18.35 -27.52 6.66
C ASP A 17 -18.37 -26.08 6.13
N ALA A 18 -19.15 -25.78 5.09
CA ALA A 18 -19.21 -24.48 4.45
C ALA A 18 -19.53 -23.35 5.44
N VAL A 19 -20.54 -23.55 6.30
CA VAL A 19 -20.95 -22.54 7.28
C VAL A 19 -19.85 -22.26 8.31
N PRO A 20 -19.26 -23.27 9.00
CA PRO A 20 -18.13 -23.04 9.90
C PRO A 20 -16.93 -22.37 9.24
N ARG A 21 -16.57 -22.78 8.00
CA ARG A 21 -15.48 -22.15 7.25
C ARG A 21 -15.76 -20.68 6.94
N ALA A 22 -16.96 -20.38 6.44
CA ALA A 22 -17.36 -19.00 6.17
C ALA A 22 -17.32 -18.15 7.43
N GLN A 23 -17.84 -18.65 8.55
CA GLN A 23 -17.79 -17.95 9.83
C GLN A 23 -16.35 -17.69 10.30
N ALA A 24 -15.46 -18.68 10.20
CA ALA A 24 -14.06 -18.54 10.56
C ALA A 24 -13.34 -17.48 9.70
N LEU A 25 -13.59 -17.46 8.37
CA LEU A 25 -13.05 -16.47 7.45
C LEU A 25 -13.54 -15.04 7.80
N ILE A 26 -14.84 -14.89 8.00
CA ILE A 26 -15.45 -13.59 8.29
C ILE A 26 -14.95 -13.06 9.65
N GLN A 27 -14.89 -13.91 10.69
CA GLN A 27 -14.37 -13.53 12.00
C GLN A 27 -12.87 -13.20 11.95
N GLY A 28 -12.08 -13.95 11.20
CA GLY A 28 -10.67 -13.66 10.96
C GLY A 28 -10.44 -12.30 10.31
N LEU A 29 -11.35 -11.85 9.47
CA LEU A 29 -11.34 -10.51 8.88
C LEU A 29 -11.92 -9.42 9.79
N GLY A 30 -12.18 -9.73 11.07
CA GLY A 30 -12.50 -8.78 12.12
C GLY A 30 -13.99 -8.62 12.44
N PHE A 31 -14.89 -9.39 11.82
CA PHE A 31 -16.32 -9.37 12.16
C PHE A 31 -16.59 -10.07 13.49
N LYS A 32 -17.53 -9.53 14.23
CA LYS A 32 -17.93 -10.08 15.53
C LYS A 32 -19.02 -11.15 15.35
N PRO A 33 -19.12 -12.13 16.27
CA PRO A 33 -20.12 -13.20 16.17
C PRO A 33 -21.56 -12.72 16.00
N HIS A 34 -21.95 -11.62 16.63
CA HIS A 34 -23.30 -11.05 16.55
C HIS A 34 -23.57 -10.32 15.20
N GLU A 35 -22.54 -10.09 14.39
CA GLU A 35 -22.65 -9.45 13.08
C GLU A 35 -22.88 -10.44 11.96
N LEU A 36 -22.63 -11.73 12.18
CA LEU A 36 -22.72 -12.78 11.15
C LEU A 36 -24.13 -12.94 10.54
N GLY A 37 -25.18 -12.59 11.28
CA GLY A 37 -26.56 -12.65 10.81
C GLY A 37 -27.11 -11.33 10.25
N GLN A 38 -26.29 -10.28 10.20
CA GLN A 38 -26.76 -8.95 9.75
C GLN A 38 -26.82 -8.86 8.21
N PRO A 39 -27.74 -8.07 7.66
CA PRO A 39 -27.79 -7.81 6.22
C PRO A 39 -26.52 -7.13 5.74
N VAL A 40 -26.00 -7.55 4.57
CA VAL A 40 -24.77 -6.99 3.99
C VAL A 40 -24.84 -5.47 3.80
N ASN A 41 -26.03 -4.95 3.47
CA ASN A 41 -26.24 -3.52 3.26
C ASN A 41 -26.12 -2.66 4.54
N SER A 42 -26.16 -3.28 5.73
CA SER A 42 -25.96 -2.55 7.00
C SER A 42 -24.50 -2.20 7.26
N PHE A 43 -23.56 -2.79 6.50
CA PHE A 43 -22.14 -2.57 6.67
C PHE A 43 -21.62 -1.42 5.79
N SER A 44 -20.58 -0.73 6.28
CA SER A 44 -19.87 0.29 5.50
C SER A 44 -19.15 -0.30 4.30
N GLY A 45 -18.71 0.54 3.35
CA GLY A 45 -17.98 0.12 2.15
C GLY A 45 -16.76 -0.75 2.46
N GLY A 46 -15.92 -0.35 3.44
CA GLY A 46 -14.74 -1.13 3.83
C GLY A 46 -15.08 -2.51 4.40
N TRP A 47 -16.13 -2.61 5.22
CA TRP A 47 -16.61 -3.89 5.73
C TRP A 47 -17.18 -4.77 4.62
N ARG A 48 -17.89 -4.20 3.65
CA ARG A 48 -18.36 -4.94 2.47
C ARG A 48 -17.21 -5.46 1.62
N MET A 49 -16.10 -4.70 1.48
CA MET A 49 -14.90 -5.19 0.80
C MET A 49 -14.28 -6.40 1.51
N ARG A 50 -14.23 -6.41 2.86
CA ARG A 50 -13.78 -7.57 3.63
C ARG A 50 -14.69 -8.80 3.40
N LEU A 51 -16.00 -8.62 3.27
CA LEU A 51 -16.91 -9.72 2.92
C LEU A 51 -16.66 -10.26 1.50
N GLN A 52 -16.32 -9.40 0.54
CA GLN A 52 -15.94 -9.85 -0.81
C GLN A 52 -14.63 -10.63 -0.77
N LEU A 53 -13.66 -10.20 0.02
CA LEU A 53 -12.42 -10.95 0.25
C LEU A 53 -12.73 -12.31 0.86
N ALA A 54 -13.53 -12.37 1.95
CA ALA A 54 -13.95 -13.62 2.56
C ALA A 54 -14.60 -14.58 1.54
N ARG A 55 -15.45 -14.05 0.66
CA ARG A 55 -16.09 -14.82 -0.41
C ARG A 55 -15.07 -15.38 -1.40
N ALA A 56 -14.06 -14.60 -1.80
CA ALA A 56 -13.00 -15.07 -2.67
C ALA A 56 -12.16 -16.19 -2.01
N LEU A 57 -11.82 -16.02 -0.73
CA LEU A 57 -11.06 -17.02 0.03
C LEU A 57 -11.87 -18.29 0.32
N MET A 58 -13.21 -18.20 0.35
CA MET A 58 -14.10 -19.34 0.56
C MET A 58 -14.18 -20.25 -0.66
N CYS A 59 -14.05 -19.68 -1.88
CA CYS A 59 -14.16 -20.43 -3.11
C CYS A 59 -12.96 -21.36 -3.32
N PRO A 60 -13.15 -22.67 -3.48
CA PRO A 60 -12.08 -23.57 -3.89
C PRO A 60 -11.48 -23.09 -5.21
N SER A 61 -10.18 -22.90 -5.27
CA SER A 61 -9.50 -22.44 -6.48
C SER A 61 -8.08 -23.00 -6.56
N ASP A 62 -7.66 -23.40 -7.76
CA ASP A 62 -6.28 -23.80 -8.03
C ASP A 62 -5.37 -22.57 -8.19
N LEU A 63 -5.94 -21.45 -8.60
CA LEU A 63 -5.29 -20.16 -8.77
C LEU A 63 -6.09 -19.06 -8.09
N LEU A 64 -5.55 -18.48 -7.03
CA LEU A 64 -6.12 -17.36 -6.30
C LEU A 64 -5.48 -16.05 -6.81
N LEU A 65 -6.32 -15.11 -7.24
CA LEU A 65 -5.90 -13.79 -7.70
C LEU A 65 -6.37 -12.73 -6.70
N LEU A 66 -5.42 -11.99 -6.12
CA LEU A 66 -5.70 -10.95 -5.13
C LEU A 66 -5.11 -9.61 -5.60
N ASP A 67 -5.97 -8.63 -5.73
CA ASP A 67 -5.60 -7.25 -6.08
C ASP A 67 -5.83 -6.35 -4.88
N GLU A 68 -4.74 -5.83 -4.30
CA GLU A 68 -4.72 -4.98 -3.09
C GLU A 68 -5.58 -5.51 -1.93
N PRO A 69 -5.39 -6.78 -1.50
CA PRO A 69 -6.25 -7.40 -0.47
C PRO A 69 -6.07 -6.78 0.92
N THR A 70 -4.99 -6.04 1.14
CA THR A 70 -4.67 -5.35 2.40
C THR A 70 -5.44 -4.06 2.60
N ASN A 71 -6.02 -3.51 1.53
CA ASN A 71 -6.81 -2.29 1.61
C ASN A 71 -8.02 -2.49 2.54
N HIS A 72 -8.26 -1.50 3.40
CA HIS A 72 -9.35 -1.50 4.38
C HIS A 72 -9.23 -2.54 5.52
N LEU A 73 -8.13 -3.29 5.61
CA LEU A 73 -7.85 -4.14 6.76
C LEU A 73 -7.22 -3.32 7.89
N ASP A 74 -7.53 -3.68 9.13
CA ASP A 74 -6.75 -3.28 10.29
C ASP A 74 -5.63 -4.31 10.54
N LEU A 75 -4.74 -4.00 11.47
CA LEU A 75 -3.57 -4.82 11.73
C LEU A 75 -3.93 -6.26 12.10
N ASP A 76 -4.99 -6.45 12.90
CA ASP A 76 -5.40 -7.79 13.35
C ASP A 76 -5.89 -8.65 12.17
N ALA A 77 -6.72 -8.06 11.30
CA ALA A 77 -7.22 -8.73 10.09
C ALA A 77 -6.07 -8.99 9.08
N LEU A 78 -5.10 -8.07 8.98
CA LEU A 78 -3.92 -8.24 8.13
C LEU A 78 -3.07 -9.43 8.58
N VAL A 79 -2.70 -9.48 9.86
CA VAL A 79 -1.91 -10.60 10.45
C VAL A 79 -2.65 -11.93 10.27
N TRP A 80 -3.96 -11.93 10.45
CA TRP A 80 -4.76 -13.13 10.22
C TRP A 80 -4.73 -13.55 8.74
N LEU A 81 -4.88 -12.60 7.80
CA LEU A 81 -4.85 -12.87 6.35
C LEU A 81 -3.50 -13.44 5.92
N GLU A 82 -2.40 -12.86 6.40
CA GLU A 82 -1.06 -13.41 6.16
C GLU A 82 -0.93 -14.87 6.62
N ALA A 83 -1.36 -15.15 7.85
CA ALA A 83 -1.31 -16.49 8.42
C ALA A 83 -2.17 -17.49 7.64
N TRP A 84 -3.29 -17.02 7.08
CA TRP A 84 -4.17 -17.84 6.25
C TRP A 84 -3.53 -18.11 4.88
N LEU A 85 -3.03 -17.07 4.18
CA LEU A 85 -2.42 -17.17 2.86
C LEU A 85 -1.15 -18.04 2.85
N ARG A 86 -0.35 -17.99 3.91
CA ARG A 86 0.81 -18.91 4.08
C ARG A 86 0.45 -20.38 4.10
N LYS A 87 -0.79 -20.71 4.46
CA LYS A 87 -1.29 -22.09 4.51
C LYS A 87 -2.10 -22.47 3.27
N TYR A 88 -2.32 -21.52 2.38
CA TYR A 88 -3.09 -21.76 1.16
C TYR A 88 -2.34 -22.76 0.25
N PRO A 89 -2.96 -23.91 -0.11
CA PRO A 89 -2.27 -24.99 -0.83
C PRO A 89 -2.15 -24.74 -2.33
N GLY A 90 -2.95 -23.82 -2.90
CA GLY A 90 -2.99 -23.52 -4.33
C GLY A 90 -1.93 -22.53 -4.78
N THR A 91 -1.93 -22.21 -6.06
CA THR A 91 -1.11 -21.12 -6.62
C THR A 91 -1.77 -19.78 -6.36
N MET A 92 -0.98 -18.76 -6.06
CA MET A 92 -1.47 -17.42 -5.77
C MET A 92 -0.72 -16.37 -6.57
N ILE A 93 -1.45 -15.37 -7.08
CA ILE A 93 -0.88 -14.11 -7.58
C ILE A 93 -1.48 -12.99 -6.75
N VAL A 94 -0.62 -12.19 -6.14
CA VAL A 94 -1.04 -11.07 -5.29
C VAL A 94 -0.38 -9.78 -5.76
N ILE A 95 -1.16 -8.70 -5.81
CA ILE A 95 -0.70 -7.34 -6.02
C ILE A 95 -0.91 -6.61 -4.70
N SER A 96 0.12 -5.95 -4.20
CA SER A 96 0.03 -5.10 -3.01
C SER A 96 1.11 -4.03 -3.01
N HIS A 97 0.82 -2.90 -2.37
CA HIS A 97 1.79 -1.86 -2.04
C HIS A 97 2.44 -2.09 -0.66
N ASP A 98 1.94 -3.04 0.11
CA ASP A 98 2.45 -3.40 1.42
C ASP A 98 3.62 -4.38 1.28
N ARG A 99 4.83 -3.87 1.56
CA ARG A 99 6.08 -4.62 1.42
C ARG A 99 6.19 -5.75 2.43
N GLU A 100 5.78 -5.50 3.68
CA GLU A 100 5.84 -6.49 4.76
C GLU A 100 4.90 -7.65 4.46
N PHE A 101 3.71 -7.34 3.97
CA PHE A 101 2.74 -8.33 3.52
C PHE A 101 3.30 -9.19 2.37
N LEU A 102 3.86 -8.55 1.32
CA LEU A 102 4.47 -9.29 0.20
C LEU A 102 5.62 -10.18 0.67
N ASP A 103 6.48 -9.69 1.55
CA ASP A 103 7.58 -10.48 2.13
C ASP A 103 7.08 -11.69 2.93
N ALA A 104 5.91 -11.54 3.57
CA ALA A 104 5.33 -12.60 4.37
C ALA A 104 4.70 -13.72 3.55
N VAL A 105 4.12 -13.42 2.37
CA VAL A 105 3.25 -14.36 1.63
C VAL A 105 3.78 -14.77 0.27
N THR A 106 4.86 -14.14 -0.26
CA THR A 106 5.40 -14.45 -1.60
C THR A 106 6.82 -14.98 -1.54
N ASP A 107 7.16 -15.85 -2.48
CA ASP A 107 8.50 -16.42 -2.72
C ASP A 107 9.02 -16.14 -4.15
N VAL A 108 8.21 -15.47 -4.98
CA VAL A 108 8.55 -14.99 -6.32
C VAL A 108 7.99 -13.60 -6.50
N THR A 109 8.83 -12.67 -6.98
CA THR A 109 8.40 -11.31 -7.33
C THR A 109 8.44 -11.11 -8.84
N VAL A 110 7.36 -10.57 -9.41
CA VAL A 110 7.29 -10.16 -10.81
C VAL A 110 7.21 -8.65 -10.88
N HIS A 111 8.24 -8.04 -11.44
CA HIS A 111 8.33 -6.59 -11.60
C HIS A 111 7.89 -6.17 -13.01
N ILE A 112 7.01 -5.17 -13.07
CA ILE A 112 6.50 -4.60 -14.32
C ILE A 112 7.19 -3.25 -14.54
N GLU A 113 8.01 -3.16 -15.58
CA GLU A 113 8.70 -1.94 -15.94
C GLU A 113 8.79 -1.81 -17.47
N ASN A 114 8.54 -0.62 -18.02
CA ASN A 114 8.57 -0.36 -19.47
C ASN A 114 7.74 -1.39 -20.29
N ALA A 115 6.55 -1.73 -19.82
CA ALA A 115 5.66 -2.74 -20.39
C ALA A 115 6.26 -4.16 -20.52
N LYS A 116 7.25 -4.47 -19.71
CA LYS A 116 7.89 -5.80 -19.63
C LYS A 116 7.73 -6.36 -18.24
N LEU A 117 7.52 -7.67 -18.17
CA LEU A 117 7.51 -8.41 -16.92
C LEU A 117 8.86 -9.10 -16.72
N THR A 118 9.47 -8.84 -15.57
CA THR A 118 10.73 -9.49 -15.17
C THR A 118 10.50 -10.25 -13.88
N ARG A 119 10.80 -11.57 -13.92
CA ARG A 119 10.67 -12.46 -12.77
C ARG A 119 11.96 -12.45 -11.95
N TYR A 120 11.80 -12.27 -10.64
CA TYR A 120 12.87 -12.41 -9.65
C TYR A 120 12.51 -13.55 -8.69
N GLY A 121 13.49 -14.38 -8.34
CA GLY A 121 13.34 -15.38 -7.28
C GLY A 121 13.48 -14.73 -5.92
N GLY A 122 12.62 -15.14 -4.98
CA GLY A 122 12.55 -14.57 -3.65
C GLY A 122 11.40 -13.57 -3.47
N ASN A 123 11.22 -13.18 -2.22
CA ASN A 123 10.22 -12.22 -1.77
C ASN A 123 10.59 -10.78 -2.20
N TYR A 124 9.81 -9.80 -1.73
CA TYR A 124 10.01 -8.40 -2.10
C TYR A 124 11.39 -7.85 -1.68
N SER A 125 11.86 -8.15 -0.48
CA SER A 125 13.19 -7.72 0.01
C SER A 125 14.34 -8.31 -0.82
N ALA A 126 14.22 -9.58 -1.22
CA ALA A 126 15.19 -10.20 -2.13
C ALA A 126 15.18 -9.52 -3.52
N PHE A 127 14.01 -9.19 -4.04
CA PHE A 127 13.85 -8.42 -5.28
C PHE A 127 14.53 -7.05 -5.19
N GLU A 128 14.31 -6.27 -4.12
CA GLU A 128 14.95 -4.96 -3.94
C GLU A 128 16.49 -5.07 -4.00
N THR A 129 17.04 -6.07 -3.30
CA THR A 129 18.47 -6.35 -3.28
C THR A 129 19.01 -6.68 -4.69
N LEU A 130 18.34 -7.58 -5.38
CA LEU A 130 18.75 -8.01 -6.74
C LEU A 130 18.63 -6.86 -7.75
N ARG A 131 17.57 -6.05 -7.63
CA ARG A 131 17.38 -4.88 -8.48
C ARG A 131 18.44 -3.81 -8.24
N ALA A 132 18.78 -3.52 -6.99
CA ALA A 132 19.84 -2.58 -6.65
C ALA A 132 21.19 -3.01 -7.24
N GLN A 133 21.57 -4.28 -7.11
CA GLN A 133 22.77 -4.84 -7.72
C GLN A 133 22.77 -4.73 -9.24
N GLN A 134 21.63 -5.02 -9.87
CA GLN A 134 21.49 -4.92 -11.33
C GLN A 134 21.65 -3.49 -11.83
N LEU A 135 21.05 -2.52 -11.13
CA LEU A 135 21.18 -1.10 -11.45
C LEU A 135 22.62 -0.60 -11.29
N GLU A 136 23.32 -1.04 -10.25
CA GLU A 136 24.73 -0.72 -10.03
C GLU A 136 25.62 -1.26 -11.15
N LEU A 137 25.43 -2.53 -11.55
CA LEU A 137 26.14 -3.14 -12.66
C LEU A 137 25.85 -2.43 -13.99
N GLN A 138 24.60 -2.04 -14.23
CA GLN A 138 24.22 -1.28 -15.42
C GLN A 138 24.89 0.09 -15.43
N GLN A 139 24.91 0.81 -14.31
CA GLN A 139 25.56 2.11 -14.19
C GLN A 139 27.07 2.02 -14.39
N ALA A 140 27.71 1.01 -13.81
CA ALA A 140 29.15 0.75 -14.03
C ALA A 140 29.46 0.42 -15.51
N SER A 141 28.61 -0.37 -16.15
CA SER A 141 28.73 -0.72 -17.56
C SER A 141 28.52 0.48 -18.47
N PHE A 142 27.53 1.33 -18.15
CA PHE A 142 27.28 2.60 -18.84
C PHE A 142 28.50 3.52 -18.75
N SER A 143 29.05 3.74 -17.55
CA SER A 143 30.22 4.59 -17.35
C SER A 143 31.42 4.09 -18.17
N LYS A 144 31.75 2.78 -18.11
CA LYS A 144 32.81 2.18 -18.92
C LYS A 144 32.58 2.36 -20.42
N GLN A 145 31.31 2.26 -20.86
CA GLN A 145 30.97 2.46 -22.27
C GLN A 145 31.17 3.91 -22.69
N GLN A 146 30.75 4.91 -21.84
CA GLN A 146 30.95 6.32 -22.11
C GLN A 146 32.44 6.68 -22.21
N ASP A 147 33.30 6.15 -21.35
CA ASP A 147 34.75 6.32 -21.41
C ASP A 147 35.32 5.79 -22.70
N LYS A 148 34.88 4.59 -23.13
CA LYS A 148 35.28 3.98 -24.39
C LYS A 148 34.83 4.79 -25.61
N ILE A 149 33.61 5.31 -25.61
CA ILE A 149 33.05 6.19 -26.63
C ILE A 149 33.90 7.46 -26.71
N ALA A 150 34.15 8.13 -25.59
CA ALA A 150 34.97 9.32 -25.53
C ALA A 150 36.39 9.10 -26.05
N HIS A 151 37.02 7.97 -25.71
CA HIS A 151 38.32 7.59 -26.21
C HIS A 151 38.31 7.38 -27.73
N LEU A 152 37.34 6.65 -28.27
CA LEU A 152 37.19 6.44 -29.71
C LEU A 152 36.95 7.76 -30.45
N GLN A 153 36.10 8.64 -29.93
CA GLN A 153 35.83 9.96 -30.51
C GLN A 153 37.08 10.84 -30.55
N LYS A 154 37.87 10.89 -29.46
CA LYS A 154 39.14 11.61 -29.41
C LYS A 154 40.11 11.08 -30.44
N PHE A 155 40.22 9.76 -30.60
CA PHE A 155 41.09 9.17 -31.61
C PHE A 155 40.63 9.54 -33.02
N ILE A 156 39.35 9.42 -33.34
CA ILE A 156 38.76 9.78 -34.64
C ILE A 156 39.03 11.25 -34.95
N ALA A 157 38.74 12.15 -34.02
CA ALA A 157 38.97 13.59 -34.18
C ALA A 157 40.44 13.91 -34.50
N ARG A 158 41.39 13.27 -33.80
CA ARG A 158 42.84 13.50 -33.97
C ARG A 158 43.39 12.98 -35.30
N PHE A 159 42.85 11.89 -35.82
CA PHE A 159 43.46 11.17 -36.95
C PHE A 159 42.61 11.16 -38.25
N LYS A 160 41.36 11.68 -38.22
CA LYS A 160 40.46 11.72 -39.39
C LYS A 160 41.09 12.42 -40.60
N ALA A 161 41.91 13.43 -40.40
CA ALA A 161 42.55 14.20 -41.47
C ALA A 161 43.93 13.67 -41.93
N LYS A 162 44.51 12.63 -41.24
CA LYS A 162 45.83 12.10 -41.60
C LYS A 162 45.68 10.89 -42.52
N ALA A 163 46.15 11.00 -43.78
CA ALA A 163 46.06 9.96 -44.81
C ALA A 163 46.66 8.60 -44.35
N SER A 164 47.77 8.60 -43.63
CA SER A 164 48.43 7.40 -43.12
C SER A 164 47.66 6.64 -42.05
N LYS A 165 46.68 7.29 -41.37
CA LYS A 165 45.85 6.70 -40.32
C LYS A 165 44.34 6.69 -40.64
N ALA A 166 43.96 7.12 -41.84
CA ALA A 166 42.58 7.19 -42.31
C ALA A 166 41.84 5.83 -42.17
N LYS A 167 42.50 4.73 -42.60
CA LYS A 167 41.95 3.36 -42.50
C LYS A 167 41.68 2.95 -41.03
N GLN A 168 42.57 3.34 -40.10
CA GLN A 168 42.38 3.07 -38.67
C GLN A 168 41.25 3.91 -38.06
N ALA A 169 41.15 5.20 -38.43
CA ALA A 169 40.07 6.07 -38.01
C ALA A 169 38.72 5.54 -38.50
N GLN A 170 38.62 5.10 -39.74
CA GLN A 170 37.42 4.53 -40.34
C GLN A 170 36.96 3.23 -39.64
N SER A 171 37.95 2.37 -39.26
CA SER A 171 37.66 1.18 -38.45
C SER A 171 37.07 1.53 -37.08
N ARG A 172 37.54 2.61 -36.43
CA ARG A 172 37.04 3.08 -35.16
C ARG A 172 35.64 3.70 -35.26
N VAL A 173 35.33 4.38 -36.37
CA VAL A 173 33.97 4.87 -36.68
C VAL A 173 33.01 3.69 -36.77
N LYS A 174 33.36 2.67 -37.57
CA LYS A 174 32.53 1.45 -37.68
C LYS A 174 32.35 0.73 -36.33
N ALA A 175 33.37 0.72 -35.47
CA ALA A 175 33.27 0.14 -34.13
C ALA A 175 32.30 0.93 -33.23
N LEU A 176 32.31 2.26 -33.36
CA LEU A 176 31.35 3.14 -32.62
C LEU A 176 29.92 2.95 -33.11
N GLU A 177 29.71 2.84 -34.43
CA GLU A 177 28.38 2.63 -35.04
C GLU A 177 27.77 1.27 -34.67
N ARG A 178 28.62 0.24 -34.51
CA ARG A 178 28.18 -1.12 -34.14
C ARG A 178 27.98 -1.30 -32.61
N MET A 179 28.37 -0.31 -31.82
CA MET A 179 28.26 -0.42 -30.36
C MET A 179 26.83 -0.29 -29.95
N GLU A 180 26.29 -1.35 -29.35
CA GLU A 180 24.99 -1.31 -28.70
C GLU A 180 25.03 -0.33 -27.51
N LYS A 181 24.17 0.70 -27.54
CA LYS A 181 24.19 1.76 -26.55
C LYS A 181 23.47 1.29 -25.28
N ILE A 182 24.20 1.23 -24.19
CA ILE A 182 23.62 1.03 -22.86
C ILE A 182 22.95 2.35 -22.46
N GLY A 183 21.66 2.29 -22.10
CA GLY A 183 20.95 3.45 -21.57
C GLY A 183 21.48 3.83 -20.17
N PRO A 184 21.48 5.13 -19.83
CA PRO A 184 21.76 5.52 -18.46
C PRO A 184 20.71 4.92 -17.54
N VAL A 185 21.11 4.57 -16.32
CA VAL A 185 20.15 4.34 -15.25
C VAL A 185 19.49 5.68 -14.98
N LEU A 186 18.22 5.81 -15.39
CA LEU A 186 17.41 6.96 -14.98
C LEU A 186 17.14 6.76 -13.49
N ALA A 187 18.00 7.31 -12.65
CA ALA A 187 17.63 7.50 -11.26
C ALA A 187 16.37 8.37 -11.28
N GLU A 188 15.27 7.87 -10.72
CA GLU A 188 14.14 8.71 -10.44
C GLU A 188 14.70 9.90 -9.65
N ALA A 189 14.56 11.09 -10.22
CA ALA A 189 15.05 12.29 -9.55
C ALA A 189 14.33 12.36 -8.20
N GLU A 190 15.08 12.29 -7.11
CA GLU A 190 14.51 12.49 -5.79
C GLU A 190 13.75 13.81 -5.80
N PHE A 191 12.43 13.71 -5.67
CA PHE A 191 11.59 14.89 -5.56
C PHE A 191 11.85 15.50 -4.18
N THR A 192 12.76 16.46 -4.13
CA THR A 192 13.08 17.19 -2.89
C THR A 192 12.27 18.48 -2.84
N PHE A 193 11.54 18.66 -1.77
CA PHE A 193 10.88 19.91 -1.45
C PHE A 193 11.08 20.23 0.03
N SER A 194 11.06 21.51 0.35
CA SER A 194 11.11 21.97 1.74
C SER A 194 9.77 22.61 2.12
N PHE A 195 9.28 22.25 3.31
CA PHE A 195 8.15 22.95 3.89
C PHE A 195 8.60 24.32 4.41
N LYS A 196 7.73 25.33 4.28
CA LYS A 196 7.93 26.59 4.98
C LYS A 196 7.85 26.35 6.48
N GLU A 197 8.75 26.97 7.23
CA GLU A 197 8.67 26.93 8.69
C GLU A 197 7.33 27.54 9.15
N PRO A 198 6.66 26.92 10.13
CA PRO A 198 5.41 27.47 10.66
C PRO A 198 5.68 28.83 11.32
N ALA A 199 4.86 29.81 11.00
CA ALA A 199 4.99 31.17 11.56
C ALA A 199 4.76 31.23 13.08
N ASN A 200 3.95 30.29 13.60
CA ASN A 200 3.64 30.17 15.02
C ASN A 200 3.63 28.70 15.44
N LEU A 201 4.24 28.40 16.55
CA LEU A 201 4.23 27.10 17.22
C LEU A 201 3.74 27.29 18.66
N PRO A 202 2.41 27.46 18.86
CA PRO A 202 1.88 27.61 20.21
C PRO A 202 2.13 26.34 21.03
N ASN A 203 2.33 26.51 22.34
CA ASN A 203 2.54 25.39 23.27
C ASN A 203 1.69 25.56 24.53
N PRO A 204 0.67 24.73 24.75
CA PRO A 204 0.25 23.61 23.91
C PRO A 204 -0.35 24.06 22.56
N MET A 205 -0.22 23.24 21.53
CA MET A 205 -0.87 23.47 20.23
C MET A 205 -2.38 23.22 20.34
N LEU A 206 -2.75 22.17 21.07
CA LEU A 206 -4.13 21.76 21.28
C LEU A 206 -4.28 21.20 22.69
N SER A 207 -5.34 21.60 23.40
CA SER A 207 -5.73 21.03 24.68
C SER A 207 -7.18 20.58 24.61
N ILE A 208 -7.42 19.31 24.85
CA ILE A 208 -8.74 18.69 24.88
C ILE A 208 -9.03 18.31 26.33
N SER A 209 -10.17 18.73 26.87
CA SER A 209 -10.57 18.51 28.25
C SER A 209 -11.96 17.94 28.30
N GLU A 210 -12.10 16.72 28.84
CA GLU A 210 -13.36 16.01 29.08
C GLU A 210 -14.29 16.03 27.84
N ALA A 211 -13.75 15.95 26.65
CA ALA A 211 -14.51 16.13 25.43
C ALA A 211 -15.12 14.81 24.93
N ASP A 212 -16.37 14.90 24.46
CA ASP A 212 -17.07 13.80 23.81
C ASP A 212 -17.09 14.01 22.30
N PHE A 213 -16.65 13.02 21.54
CA PHE A 213 -16.58 13.05 20.09
C PHE A 213 -17.58 12.08 19.49
N GLY A 214 -18.27 12.53 18.45
CA GLY A 214 -19.30 11.74 17.81
C GLY A 214 -20.04 12.54 16.76
N TYR A 215 -21.17 12.03 16.34
CA TYR A 215 -22.01 12.64 15.34
C TYR A 215 -23.24 13.30 15.99
N PRO A 216 -23.59 14.52 15.57
CA PRO A 216 -24.79 15.21 16.09
C PRO A 216 -26.06 14.44 15.75
N ALA A 217 -27.16 14.83 16.36
CA ALA A 217 -28.47 14.29 16.06
C ALA A 217 -28.80 14.49 14.57
N SER A 218 -29.14 13.41 13.87
CA SER A 218 -29.59 13.41 12.49
C SER A 218 -30.69 12.39 12.29
N GLU A 219 -31.46 12.48 11.20
CA GLU A 219 -32.46 11.49 10.84
C GLU A 219 -31.86 10.08 10.72
N GLU A 220 -30.64 9.96 10.22
CA GLU A 220 -29.90 8.71 10.10
C GLU A 220 -29.55 8.07 11.45
N ASN A 221 -29.41 8.90 12.50
CA ASN A 221 -29.11 8.44 13.87
C ASN A 221 -30.36 8.32 14.74
N GLY A 222 -31.55 8.34 14.14
CA GLY A 222 -32.82 8.29 14.90
C GLY A 222 -33.10 9.53 15.74
N GLY A 223 -32.59 10.69 15.35
CA GLY A 223 -32.78 11.96 16.01
C GLY A 223 -31.99 12.14 17.31
N GLN A 224 -31.05 11.27 17.63
CA GLN A 224 -30.17 11.38 18.80
C GLN A 224 -28.70 11.48 18.42
N PRO A 225 -27.87 12.20 19.22
CA PRO A 225 -26.43 12.24 18.98
C PRO A 225 -25.81 10.86 19.24
N ARG A 226 -24.88 10.48 18.39
CA ARG A 226 -24.14 9.22 18.54
C ARG A 226 -22.74 9.52 19.04
N THR A 227 -22.47 9.34 20.31
CA THR A 227 -21.15 9.46 20.90
C THR A 227 -20.30 8.23 20.55
N ILE A 228 -19.08 8.47 20.07
CA ILE A 228 -18.12 7.45 19.67
C ILE A 228 -16.96 7.37 20.67
N LEU A 229 -16.42 8.52 21.08
CA LEU A 229 -15.37 8.63 22.09
C LEU A 229 -15.88 9.50 23.22
N GLN A 230 -15.66 9.07 24.45
CA GLN A 230 -16.15 9.76 25.66
C GLN A 230 -14.97 10.22 26.51
N ASN A 231 -15.16 11.37 27.15
CA ASN A 231 -14.22 11.91 28.13
C ASN A 231 -12.77 11.98 27.68
N VAL A 232 -12.56 12.44 26.44
CA VAL A 232 -11.22 12.57 25.86
C VAL A 232 -10.52 13.76 26.52
N SER A 233 -9.38 13.49 27.17
CA SER A 233 -8.53 14.51 27.77
C SER A 233 -7.10 14.30 27.32
N LYS A 234 -6.60 15.16 26.44
CA LYS A 234 -5.26 15.08 25.83
C LYS A 234 -4.78 16.46 25.44
N SER A 235 -3.46 16.65 25.54
CA SER A 235 -2.77 17.85 25.02
C SER A 235 -1.76 17.43 23.96
N VAL A 236 -1.68 18.23 22.92
CA VAL A 236 -0.68 18.10 21.85
C VAL A 236 0.27 19.29 21.97
N LEU A 237 1.56 18.98 22.15
CA LEU A 237 2.60 19.98 22.31
C LEU A 237 3.31 20.26 20.96
N ALA A 238 3.94 21.41 20.86
CA ALA A 238 4.72 21.78 19.68
C ALA A 238 5.82 20.75 19.40
N GLY A 239 5.94 20.35 18.12
CA GLY A 239 6.93 19.38 17.67
C GLY A 239 6.60 17.91 17.93
N GLN A 240 5.50 17.59 18.62
CA GLN A 240 5.07 16.19 18.79
C GLN A 240 4.57 15.57 17.48
N ARG A 241 4.87 14.29 17.30
CA ARG A 241 4.32 13.43 16.23
C ARG A 241 3.54 12.32 16.91
N VAL A 242 2.22 12.32 16.75
CA VAL A 242 1.31 11.42 17.47
C VAL A 242 0.72 10.41 16.50
N GLY A 243 0.96 9.11 16.72
CA GLY A 243 0.27 8.02 16.03
C GLY A 243 -1.01 7.63 16.76
N ILE A 244 -2.11 7.41 16.02
CA ILE A 244 -3.38 6.93 16.56
C ILE A 244 -3.63 5.52 16.07
N LEU A 245 -3.67 4.56 17.00
CA LEU A 245 -3.88 3.15 16.72
C LEU A 245 -5.23 2.68 17.26
N GLY A 246 -5.77 1.65 16.65
CA GLY A 246 -7.02 1.01 17.06
C GLY A 246 -7.68 0.26 15.90
N ALA A 247 -8.55 -0.70 16.20
CA ALA A 247 -9.33 -1.44 15.22
C ALA A 247 -10.23 -0.52 14.39
N ASN A 248 -10.75 -1.01 13.26
CA ASN A 248 -11.69 -0.24 12.46
C ASN A 248 -13.02 -0.04 13.20
N GLY A 249 -13.62 1.14 13.01
CA GLY A 249 -14.84 1.52 13.73
C GLY A 249 -14.65 2.10 15.15
N GLN A 250 -13.43 2.16 15.67
CA GLN A 250 -13.14 2.64 17.03
C GLN A 250 -13.04 4.17 17.15
N GLY A 251 -13.41 4.91 16.11
CA GLY A 251 -13.48 6.38 16.18
C GLY A 251 -12.20 7.13 15.82
N LYS A 252 -11.19 6.49 15.22
CA LYS A 252 -9.95 7.16 14.76
C LYS A 252 -10.26 8.37 13.87
N SER A 253 -11.07 8.16 12.83
CA SER A 253 -11.48 9.22 11.91
C SER A 253 -12.36 10.27 12.59
N THR A 254 -13.22 9.88 13.53
CA THR A 254 -14.04 10.82 14.32
C THR A 254 -13.14 11.74 15.13
N PHE A 255 -12.11 11.20 15.78
CA PHE A 255 -11.13 11.99 16.53
C PHE A 255 -10.44 13.02 15.62
N VAL A 256 -9.88 12.58 14.47
CA VAL A 256 -9.16 13.48 13.57
C VAL A 256 -10.08 14.53 12.95
N LYS A 257 -11.31 14.17 12.56
CA LYS A 257 -12.32 15.11 12.04
C LYS A 257 -12.70 16.18 13.08
N THR A 258 -12.83 15.78 14.35
CA THR A 258 -13.13 16.74 15.42
C THR A 258 -11.96 17.68 15.67
N VAL A 259 -10.73 17.19 15.68
CA VAL A 259 -9.54 18.03 15.80
C VAL A 259 -9.37 18.95 14.58
N ALA A 260 -9.69 18.48 13.38
CA ALA A 260 -9.66 19.27 12.16
C ALA A 260 -10.80 20.30 12.03
N ARG A 261 -11.75 20.33 12.95
CA ARG A 261 -12.97 21.18 12.95
C ARG A 261 -13.99 20.82 11.85
N ASP A 262 -13.82 19.67 11.22
CA ASP A 262 -14.78 19.11 10.27
C ASP A 262 -16.03 18.55 11.01
N LEU A 263 -15.86 18.21 12.27
CA LEU A 263 -16.92 17.71 13.17
C LEU A 263 -16.86 18.46 14.52
N ALA A 264 -18.00 18.94 15.00
CA ALA A 264 -18.07 19.57 16.31
C ALA A 264 -18.00 18.54 17.43
N ALA A 265 -17.33 18.87 18.54
CA ALA A 265 -17.41 18.06 19.75
C ALA A 265 -18.84 18.08 20.31
N LEU A 266 -19.29 16.95 20.84
CA LEU A 266 -20.63 16.82 21.47
C LEU A 266 -20.65 17.36 22.90
N GLY A 267 -19.49 17.42 23.56
CA GLY A 267 -19.32 17.92 24.91
C GLY A 267 -17.86 18.21 25.24
N GLY A 268 -17.61 18.79 26.41
CA GLY A 268 -16.27 19.16 26.86
C GLY A 268 -15.70 20.40 26.16
N THR A 269 -14.37 20.57 26.22
CA THR A 269 -13.72 21.77 25.71
C THR A 269 -12.48 21.40 24.87
N ILE A 270 -12.36 22.04 23.71
CA ILE A 270 -11.18 21.98 22.87
C ILE A 270 -10.59 23.40 22.79
N THR A 271 -9.39 23.57 23.32
CA THR A 271 -8.68 24.85 23.31
C THR A 271 -7.50 24.77 22.36
N GLU A 272 -7.46 25.67 21.40
CA GLU A 272 -6.38 25.79 20.44
C GLU A 272 -5.37 26.86 20.83
N GLY A 273 -4.12 26.58 20.55
CA GLY A 273 -3.07 27.59 20.71
C GLY A 273 -3.26 28.77 19.74
N LYS A 274 -2.94 29.96 20.19
CA LYS A 274 -3.14 31.20 19.40
C LYS A 274 -2.38 31.14 18.08
N GLY A 275 -3.10 31.28 16.97
CA GLY A 275 -2.51 31.27 15.62
C GLY A 275 -2.23 29.87 15.08
N LEU A 276 -2.80 28.81 15.68
CA LEU A 276 -2.71 27.45 15.15
C LEU A 276 -3.39 27.37 13.78
N ALA A 277 -2.62 26.93 12.78
CA ALA A 277 -3.11 26.56 11.45
C ALA A 277 -3.12 25.05 11.33
N ILE A 278 -4.27 24.46 11.00
CA ILE A 278 -4.46 23.02 10.87
C ILE A 278 -4.56 22.68 9.38
N GLY A 279 -3.66 21.81 8.90
CA GLY A 279 -3.81 21.12 7.61
C GLY A 279 -4.46 19.77 7.84
N TYR A 280 -5.47 19.44 7.05
CA TYR A 280 -6.17 18.16 7.14
C TYR A 280 -6.22 17.48 5.77
N PHE A 281 -5.80 16.21 5.73
CA PHE A 281 -5.92 15.35 4.57
C PHE A 281 -6.86 14.19 4.92
N ALA A 282 -8.03 14.15 4.28
CA ALA A 282 -9.04 13.13 4.53
C ALA A 282 -8.90 11.94 3.57
N GLN A 283 -9.32 10.77 4.01
CA GLN A 283 -9.26 9.53 3.23
C GLN A 283 -10.15 9.55 1.97
N GLN A 284 -11.13 10.43 1.88
CA GLN A 284 -12.16 10.48 0.82
C GLN A 284 -12.20 11.80 0.04
N GLU A 285 -11.15 12.60 0.08
CA GLU A 285 -11.07 13.81 -0.75
C GLU A 285 -10.48 13.47 -2.13
N LEU A 286 -11.29 12.78 -2.95
CA LEU A 286 -11.12 12.67 -4.41
C LEU A 286 -12.47 12.92 -5.08
#